data_965e10741ed543b25ca4637837854a28
#
_entry.id   965e10741ed543b25ca4637837854a28
#
_cell.length_a   1.000
_cell.length_b   1.000
_cell.length_c   1.000
_cell.angle_alpha   90.00
_cell.angle_beta   90.00
_cell.angle_gamma   90.00
#
_symmetry.space_group_name_H-M   'P 1'
#
loop_
_entity.id
_entity.type
_entity.pdbx_description
1 polymer ?
#
loop_
_entity_poly.entity_id
_entity_poly.type
_entity_poly.pdbx_seq_one_letter_code
_entity_poly.pdbx_strand_id
1 'polypeptide(L)'
;MCTFRSSFAKKTRMIVIMLSLAMAMTFMLPLTAHAQESGKTVRVGWYESPFNTMDQFGRRSGYAYDYQRKIAAYTGWNYEYVEGSWPELLQMLINGEIDLMSDVSYTDERAESMLFSSLRMGAEEYYIFISPDNEDINRDVVSTFTEKGRCK
;
A
#
# COMPACT_ATOMS: atom_id res chain seq x y z
N MET A 1 80.40 -3.11 6.14
CA MET A 1 79.18 -3.98 6.17
C MET A 1 77.98 -3.27 6.77
N CYS A 2 77.60 -2.05 6.32
CA CYS A 2 76.57 -1.29 7.04
C CYS A 2 75.57 -0.52 6.12
N THR A 3 75.59 -0.69 4.82
CA THR A 3 74.72 0.08 3.88
C THR A 3 73.50 -0.68 3.33
N PHE A 4 73.42 -1.96 3.53
CA PHE A 4 72.32 -2.79 2.97
C PHE A 4 71.00 -2.70 3.77
N ARG A 5 71.06 -2.39 5.07
CA ARG A 5 69.88 -2.38 6.00
C ARG A 5 69.01 -1.13 5.82
N SER A 6 69.56 -0.02 5.36
CA SER A 6 68.83 1.24 5.22
C SER A 6 67.92 1.28 3.97
N SER A 7 68.31 0.55 2.89
CA SER A 7 67.51 0.53 1.65
C SER A 7 66.26 -0.34 1.78
N PHE A 8 66.34 -1.42 2.54
CA PHE A 8 65.20 -2.29 2.75
C PHE A 8 64.10 -1.63 3.58
N ALA A 9 64.50 -0.89 4.63
CA ALA A 9 63.55 -0.14 5.50
C ALA A 9 62.83 0.99 4.74
N LYS A 10 63.48 1.64 3.79
CA LYS A 10 62.84 2.68 2.95
C LYS A 10 61.85 2.08 1.96
N LYS A 11 62.15 0.95 1.33
CA LYS A 11 61.24 0.25 0.43
C LYS A 11 59.98 -0.30 1.16
N THR A 12 60.16 -0.85 2.35
CA THR A 12 59.04 -1.34 3.17
C THR A 12 58.12 -0.18 3.63
N ARG A 13 58.68 0.97 4.04
CA ARG A 13 57.91 2.15 4.37
C ARG A 13 57.09 2.70 3.20
N MET A 14 57.69 2.74 1.99
CA MET A 14 56.99 3.18 0.78
C MET A 14 55.85 2.24 0.40
N ILE A 15 56.01 0.96 0.53
CA ILE A 15 54.95 -0.06 0.25
C ILE A 15 53.81 0.13 1.27
N VAL A 16 54.07 0.31 2.54
CA VAL A 16 53.06 0.53 3.57
C VAL A 16 52.27 1.83 3.32
N ILE A 17 52.95 2.91 2.92
CA ILE A 17 52.30 4.19 2.57
C ILE A 17 51.42 4.02 1.33
N MET A 18 51.88 3.34 0.30
CA MET A 18 51.10 3.08 -0.91
C MET A 18 49.84 2.18 -0.62
N LEU A 19 50.00 1.17 0.23
CA LEU A 19 48.86 0.32 0.66
C LEU A 19 47.86 1.12 1.50
N SER A 20 48.31 1.99 2.40
CA SER A 20 47.40 2.83 3.20
C SER A 20 46.69 3.89 2.35
N LEU A 21 47.33 4.46 1.33
CA LEU A 21 46.69 5.36 0.38
C LEU A 21 45.66 4.65 -0.49
N ALA A 22 45.95 3.44 -0.96
CA ALA A 22 45.03 2.64 -1.73
C ALA A 22 43.78 2.24 -0.89
N MET A 23 43.97 1.94 0.40
CA MET A 23 42.87 1.62 1.32
C MET A 23 42.04 2.85 1.67
N ALA A 24 42.61 4.04 1.74
CA ALA A 24 41.87 5.29 1.95
C ALA A 24 41.07 5.71 0.71
N MET A 25 41.51 5.36 -0.49
CA MET A 25 40.80 5.64 -1.73
C MET A 25 39.54 4.81 -1.93
N THR A 26 39.50 3.59 -1.37
CA THR A 26 38.30 2.74 -1.41
C THR A 26 37.18 3.22 -0.49
N PHE A 27 37.48 4.04 0.52
CA PHE A 27 36.48 4.63 1.41
C PHE A 27 35.82 5.91 0.85
N MET A 28 36.32 6.46 -0.25
CA MET A 28 35.76 7.64 -0.93
C MET A 28 34.85 7.31 -2.12
N LEU A 29 34.41 6.06 -2.28
CA LEU A 29 33.30 5.78 -3.20
C LEU A 29 32.07 6.50 -2.64
N PRO A 30 31.51 7.48 -3.37
CA PRO A 30 30.25 8.04 -2.94
C PRO A 30 29.27 6.86 -2.84
N LEU A 31 28.71 6.62 -1.65
CA LEU A 31 27.46 5.90 -1.56
C LEU A 31 26.51 6.70 -2.44
N THR A 32 26.35 6.31 -3.69
CA THR A 32 25.21 6.75 -4.47
C THR A 32 24.01 6.18 -3.71
N ALA A 33 23.52 6.97 -2.74
CA ALA A 33 22.17 6.81 -2.29
C ALA A 33 21.36 6.84 -3.58
N HIS A 34 20.83 5.70 -4.01
CA HIS A 34 19.76 5.69 -4.97
C HIS A 34 18.68 6.54 -4.29
N ALA A 35 18.61 7.80 -4.70
CA ALA A 35 17.44 8.62 -4.48
C ALA A 35 16.33 7.76 -5.09
N GLN A 36 15.56 7.11 -4.25
CA GLN A 36 14.35 6.42 -4.65
C GLN A 36 13.56 7.50 -5.35
N GLU A 37 13.42 7.34 -6.66
CA GLU A 37 12.68 8.27 -7.50
C GLU A 37 11.37 8.52 -6.74
N SER A 38 11.12 9.79 -6.38
CA SER A 38 9.95 10.16 -5.59
C SER A 38 8.73 9.62 -6.31
N GLY A 39 8.19 8.51 -5.82
CA GLY A 39 7.06 7.84 -6.44
C GLY A 39 5.89 8.81 -6.55
N LYS A 40 5.04 8.61 -7.56
CA LYS A 40 3.83 9.43 -7.74
C LYS A 40 3.04 9.48 -6.43
N THR A 41 2.71 10.69 -5.97
CA THR A 41 1.77 10.86 -4.86
C THR A 41 0.35 10.54 -5.34
N VAL A 42 -0.36 9.72 -4.58
CA VAL A 42 -1.73 9.29 -4.85
C VAL A 42 -2.58 9.60 -3.63
N ARG A 43 -3.62 10.41 -3.82
CA ARG A 43 -4.58 10.77 -2.77
C ARG A 43 -5.58 9.64 -2.61
N VAL A 44 -5.63 9.06 -1.42
CA VAL A 44 -6.45 7.88 -1.11
C VAL A 44 -7.53 8.24 -0.13
N GLY A 45 -8.79 8.00 -0.48
CA GLY A 45 -9.91 8.17 0.43
C GLY A 45 -9.83 7.18 1.59
N TRP A 46 -9.93 7.68 2.82
CA TRP A 46 -9.93 6.90 4.04
C TRP A 46 -11.21 7.10 4.86
N TYR A 47 -11.88 6.03 5.19
CA TYR A 47 -12.99 5.98 6.14
C TYR A 47 -12.87 4.72 7.00
N GLU A 48 -13.38 4.79 8.22
CA GLU A 48 -13.39 3.64 9.11
C GLU A 48 -14.51 2.67 8.72
N SER A 49 -14.15 1.39 8.64
CA SER A 49 -15.05 0.30 8.27
C SER A 49 -14.53 -1.01 8.89
N PRO A 50 -15.24 -2.12 8.79
CA PRO A 50 -14.69 -3.43 9.18
C PRO A 50 -13.39 -3.81 8.47
N PHE A 51 -13.08 -3.18 7.33
CA PHE A 51 -11.88 -3.43 6.53
C PHE A 51 -10.76 -2.40 6.75
N ASN A 52 -11.09 -1.25 7.36
CA ASN A 52 -10.19 -0.14 7.63
C ASN A 52 -10.39 0.36 9.05
N THR A 53 -9.35 0.30 9.86
CA THR A 53 -9.39 0.77 11.24
C THR A 53 -8.23 1.71 11.53
N MET A 54 -8.44 2.66 12.42
CA MET A 54 -7.41 3.56 12.92
C MET A 54 -7.39 3.52 14.45
N ASP A 55 -6.21 3.42 15.03
CA ASP A 55 -6.07 3.45 16.49
C ASP A 55 -6.00 4.89 17.01
N GLN A 56 -6.03 5.01 18.35
CA GLN A 56 -5.96 6.32 19.04
C GLN A 56 -4.68 7.12 18.75
N PHE A 57 -3.68 6.51 18.15
CA PHE A 57 -2.41 7.15 17.75
C PHE A 57 -2.37 7.49 16.26
N GLY A 58 -3.48 7.32 15.54
CA GLY A 58 -3.57 7.56 14.10
C GLY A 58 -2.92 6.49 13.22
N ARG A 59 -2.62 5.30 13.77
CA ARG A 59 -2.06 4.19 12.99
C ARG A 59 -3.15 3.43 12.29
N ARG A 60 -3.07 3.41 10.96
CA ARG A 60 -4.01 2.71 10.09
C ARG A 60 -3.70 1.22 10.01
N SER A 61 -4.74 0.41 9.97
CA SER A 61 -4.68 -1.04 9.83
C SER A 61 -5.95 -1.58 9.16
N GLY A 62 -5.96 -2.87 8.85
CA GLY A 62 -7.09 -3.55 8.25
C GLY A 62 -6.80 -4.09 6.86
N TYR A 63 -7.70 -4.93 6.36
CA TYR A 63 -7.53 -5.64 5.11
C TYR A 63 -7.32 -4.70 3.91
N ALA A 64 -8.13 -3.66 3.79
CA ALA A 64 -8.03 -2.71 2.68
C ALA A 64 -6.74 -1.88 2.76
N TYR A 65 -6.33 -1.47 3.96
CA TYR A 65 -5.04 -0.80 4.18
C TYR A 65 -3.85 -1.67 3.78
N ASP A 66 -3.85 -2.94 4.19
CA ASP A 66 -2.77 -3.87 3.83
C ASP A 66 -2.72 -4.13 2.32
N TYR A 67 -3.88 -4.18 1.67
CA TYR A 67 -3.97 -4.31 0.22
C TYR A 67 -3.40 -3.07 -0.49
N GLN A 68 -3.77 -1.86 -0.05
CA GLN A 68 -3.22 -0.60 -0.56
C GLN A 68 -1.71 -0.54 -0.40
N ARG A 69 -1.17 -0.94 0.77
CA ARG A 69 0.28 -0.98 1.01
C ARG A 69 1.01 -1.92 0.05
N LYS A 70 0.43 -3.05 -0.30
CA LYS A 70 1.00 -3.97 -1.30
C LYS A 70 1.04 -3.33 -2.68
N ILE A 71 -0.02 -2.61 -3.08
CA ILE A 71 -0.03 -1.85 -4.33
C ILE A 71 1.06 -0.78 -4.30
N ALA A 72 1.18 0.00 -3.22
CA ALA A 72 2.21 1.02 -3.08
C ALA A 72 3.63 0.44 -3.19
N ALA A 73 3.87 -0.70 -2.53
CA ALA A 73 5.17 -1.38 -2.61
C ALA A 73 5.51 -1.87 -4.03
N TYR A 74 4.50 -2.26 -4.81
CA TYR A 74 4.70 -2.71 -6.19
C TYR A 74 4.87 -1.54 -7.18
N THR A 75 4.10 -0.46 -7.00
CA THR A 75 4.06 0.68 -7.93
C THR A 75 5.07 1.78 -7.59
N GLY A 76 5.60 1.79 -6.37
CA GLY A 76 6.40 2.89 -5.85
C GLY A 76 5.58 4.13 -5.50
N TRP A 77 4.26 4.04 -5.42
CA TRP A 77 3.40 5.17 -5.08
C TRP A 77 3.53 5.57 -3.61
N ASN A 78 3.44 6.88 -3.36
CA ASN A 78 3.32 7.45 -2.02
C ASN A 78 1.86 7.83 -1.77
N TYR A 79 1.25 7.30 -0.72
CA TYR A 79 -0.14 7.58 -0.41
C TYR A 79 -0.28 8.77 0.54
N GLU A 80 -1.18 9.66 0.17
CA GLU A 80 -1.69 10.73 1.00
C GLU A 80 -3.17 10.43 1.31
N TYR A 81 -3.48 10.16 2.59
CA TYR A 81 -4.83 9.79 2.99
C TYR A 81 -5.68 11.00 3.26
N VAL A 82 -6.86 11.03 2.64
CA VAL A 82 -7.91 12.04 2.83
C VAL A 82 -9.05 11.37 3.61
N GLU A 83 -9.30 11.87 4.81
CA GLU A 83 -10.34 11.33 5.71
C GLU A 83 -11.70 11.97 5.42
N GLY A 84 -12.75 11.16 5.49
CA GLY A 84 -14.12 11.62 5.30
C GLY A 84 -15.13 10.49 5.46
N SER A 85 -16.39 10.80 5.34
CA SER A 85 -17.44 9.79 5.26
C SER A 85 -17.41 9.10 3.89
N TRP A 86 -17.90 7.86 3.83
CA TRP A 86 -17.94 7.10 2.57
C TRP A 86 -18.63 7.86 1.42
N PRO A 87 -19.80 8.50 1.61
CA PRO A 87 -20.45 9.26 0.53
C PRO A 87 -19.65 10.48 0.06
N GLU A 88 -19.00 11.20 0.98
CA GLU A 88 -18.16 12.37 0.67
C GLU A 88 -16.96 11.93 -0.15
N LEU A 89 -16.24 10.89 0.28
CA LEU A 89 -15.08 10.36 -0.42
C LEU A 89 -15.44 9.81 -1.81
N LEU A 90 -16.61 9.17 -1.94
CA LEU A 90 -17.10 8.73 -3.24
C LEU A 90 -17.32 9.91 -4.19
N GLN A 91 -17.92 11.01 -3.69
CA GLN A 91 -18.10 12.22 -4.48
C GLN A 91 -16.76 12.88 -4.84
N MET A 92 -15.81 12.92 -3.90
CA MET A 92 -14.47 13.44 -4.15
C MET A 92 -13.72 12.61 -5.20
N LEU A 93 -13.92 11.29 -5.22
CA LEU A 93 -13.36 10.42 -6.27
C LEU A 93 -13.93 10.75 -7.65
N ILE A 94 -15.25 10.91 -7.74
CA ILE A 94 -15.94 11.29 -9.00
C ILE A 94 -15.46 12.66 -9.51
N ASN A 95 -15.24 13.60 -8.58
CA ASN A 95 -14.77 14.96 -8.91
C ASN A 95 -13.25 15.01 -9.21
N GLY A 96 -12.49 13.92 -8.97
CA GLY A 96 -11.03 13.91 -9.12
C GLY A 96 -10.28 14.62 -7.99
N GLU A 97 -10.92 14.85 -6.85
CA GLU A 97 -10.30 15.44 -5.66
C GLU A 97 -9.45 14.41 -4.90
N ILE A 98 -9.80 13.13 -5.00
CA ILE A 98 -8.96 11.99 -4.62
C ILE A 98 -8.76 11.07 -5.83
N ASP A 99 -7.70 10.27 -5.79
CA ASP A 99 -7.27 9.44 -6.92
C ASP A 99 -7.67 7.97 -6.77
N LEU A 100 -7.85 7.50 -5.55
CA LEU A 100 -8.11 6.10 -5.23
C LEU A 100 -9.02 5.96 -4.02
N MET A 101 -9.91 4.98 -4.07
CA MET A 101 -10.73 4.55 -2.95
C MET A 101 -10.87 3.02 -2.98
N SER A 102 -10.76 2.38 -1.82
CA SER A 102 -11.01 0.94 -1.64
C SER A 102 -12.46 0.70 -1.20
N ASP A 103 -12.88 -0.56 -1.18
CA ASP A 103 -14.18 -1.00 -0.66
C ASP A 103 -15.39 -0.39 -1.37
N VAL A 104 -15.24 -0.11 -2.66
CA VAL A 104 -16.35 0.34 -3.50
C VAL A 104 -16.87 -0.85 -4.29
N SER A 105 -18.11 -1.25 -4.02
CA SER A 105 -18.77 -2.32 -4.77
C SER A 105 -19.03 -1.86 -6.22
N TYR A 106 -18.73 -2.75 -7.16
CA TYR A 106 -19.02 -2.51 -8.57
C TYR A 106 -20.53 -2.44 -8.82
N THR A 107 -20.97 -1.42 -9.54
CA THR A 107 -22.27 -1.34 -10.20
C THR A 107 -22.10 -0.71 -11.58
N ASP A 108 -22.99 -1.04 -12.52
CA ASP A 108 -22.93 -0.46 -13.88
C ASP A 108 -23.05 1.07 -13.83
N GLU A 109 -23.90 1.61 -12.95
CA GLU A 109 -24.07 3.05 -12.74
C GLU A 109 -22.75 3.71 -12.28
N ARG A 110 -22.06 3.11 -11.34
CA ARG A 110 -20.77 3.66 -10.86
C ARG A 110 -19.67 3.56 -11.92
N ALA A 111 -19.70 2.52 -12.72
CA ALA A 111 -18.74 2.33 -13.80
C ALA A 111 -18.85 3.41 -14.92
N GLU A 112 -19.95 4.16 -14.98
CA GLU A 112 -20.08 5.31 -15.87
C GLU A 112 -19.24 6.51 -15.43
N SER A 113 -18.96 6.63 -14.11
CA SER A 113 -18.29 7.79 -13.52
C SER A 113 -16.91 7.51 -12.92
N MET A 114 -16.53 6.25 -12.76
CA MET A 114 -15.23 5.85 -12.17
C MET A 114 -14.69 4.55 -12.79
N LEU A 115 -13.39 4.36 -12.71
CA LEU A 115 -12.71 3.15 -13.17
C LEU A 115 -12.59 2.14 -12.04
N PHE A 116 -12.90 0.90 -12.35
CA PHE A 116 -12.69 -0.23 -11.46
C PHE A 116 -11.47 -1.06 -11.89
N SER A 117 -10.76 -1.63 -10.91
CA SER A 117 -9.69 -2.58 -11.20
C SER A 117 -10.25 -3.86 -11.86
N SER A 118 -9.47 -4.45 -12.77
CA SER A 118 -9.85 -5.71 -13.42
C SER A 118 -9.94 -6.90 -12.46
N LEU A 119 -9.21 -6.82 -11.34
CA LEU A 119 -9.26 -7.82 -10.27
C LEU A 119 -9.94 -7.21 -9.05
N ARG A 120 -10.93 -7.94 -8.52
CA ARG A 120 -11.59 -7.51 -7.28
C ARG A 120 -10.67 -7.67 -6.08
N MET A 121 -10.74 -6.74 -5.15
CA MET A 121 -10.00 -6.80 -3.88
C MET A 121 -10.53 -7.92 -2.97
N GLY A 122 -11.85 -8.17 -2.99
CA GLY A 122 -12.52 -9.19 -2.21
C GLY A 122 -13.90 -9.50 -2.76
N ALA A 123 -14.61 -10.37 -2.08
CA ALA A 123 -16.03 -10.66 -2.31
C ALA A 123 -16.75 -10.69 -0.97
N GLU A 124 -17.95 -10.17 -0.95
CA GLU A 124 -18.82 -10.16 0.23
C GLU A 124 -20.04 -11.03 -0.04
N GLU A 125 -20.47 -11.75 0.97
CA GLU A 125 -21.71 -12.52 0.95
C GLU A 125 -22.66 -11.90 1.97
N TYR A 126 -23.87 -11.62 1.53
CA TYR A 126 -24.91 -11.03 2.36
C TYR A 126 -25.97 -12.08 2.68
N TYR A 127 -26.31 -12.17 3.96
CA TYR A 127 -27.34 -13.06 4.46
C TYR A 127 -28.46 -12.26 5.13
N ILE A 128 -29.67 -12.71 4.94
CA ILE A 128 -30.82 -12.19 5.70
C ILE A 128 -30.93 -13.01 6.98
N PHE A 129 -30.87 -12.32 8.11
CA PHE A 129 -31.02 -12.92 9.42
C PHE A 129 -32.48 -12.73 9.89
N ILE A 130 -33.04 -13.81 10.43
CA ILE A 130 -34.40 -13.83 10.99
C ILE A 130 -34.27 -14.26 12.44
N SER A 131 -35.05 -13.63 13.35
CA SER A 131 -35.14 -14.12 14.72
C SER A 131 -35.65 -15.56 14.74
N PRO A 132 -35.07 -16.45 15.54
CA PRO A 132 -35.55 -17.83 15.68
C PRO A 132 -36.96 -17.90 16.27
N ASP A 133 -37.39 -16.85 16.98
CA ASP A 133 -38.72 -16.76 17.61
C ASP A 133 -39.78 -16.14 16.68
N ASN A 134 -39.42 -15.85 15.43
CA ASN A 134 -40.37 -15.31 14.46
C ASN A 134 -41.15 -16.46 13.79
N GLU A 135 -42.43 -16.55 14.10
CA GLU A 135 -43.29 -17.61 13.55
C GLU A 135 -43.85 -17.29 12.15
N ASP A 136 -43.87 -16.00 11.79
CA ASP A 136 -44.48 -15.51 10.54
C ASP A 136 -43.53 -15.56 9.34
N ILE A 137 -42.21 -15.49 9.60
CA ILE A 137 -41.18 -15.51 8.57
C ILE A 137 -40.29 -16.73 8.77
N ASN A 138 -40.35 -17.65 7.85
CA ASN A 138 -39.54 -18.86 7.86
C ASN A 138 -38.60 -18.93 6.65
N ARG A 139 -37.72 -19.95 6.62
CA ARG A 139 -36.75 -20.14 5.55
C ARG A 139 -37.41 -20.24 4.16
N ASP A 140 -38.56 -20.83 4.04
CA ASP A 140 -39.25 -21.06 2.76
C ASP A 140 -39.79 -19.73 2.21
N VAL A 141 -40.29 -18.84 3.07
CA VAL A 141 -40.74 -17.50 2.70
C VAL A 141 -39.56 -16.65 2.22
N VAL A 142 -38.41 -16.72 2.91
CA VAL A 142 -37.20 -15.96 2.55
C VAL A 142 -36.61 -16.51 1.25
N SER A 143 -36.63 -17.82 1.01
CA SER A 143 -36.12 -18.40 -0.23
C SER A 143 -36.87 -17.91 -1.48
N THR A 144 -38.18 -17.63 -1.36
CA THR A 144 -38.99 -17.12 -2.46
C THR A 144 -38.64 -15.68 -2.84
N PHE A 145 -38.14 -14.87 -1.90
CA PHE A 145 -37.64 -13.52 -2.19
C PHE A 145 -36.29 -13.54 -2.90
N THR A 146 -35.40 -14.48 -2.56
CA THR A 146 -34.09 -14.61 -3.20
C THR A 146 -34.18 -15.07 -4.64
N GLU A 147 -35.17 -15.90 -5.00
CA GLU A 147 -35.40 -16.31 -6.39
C GLU A 147 -35.95 -15.19 -7.27
N LYS A 148 -36.80 -14.31 -6.72
CA LYS A 148 -37.36 -13.16 -7.46
C LYS A 148 -36.41 -11.95 -7.54
N GLY A 149 -35.44 -11.85 -6.63
CA GLY A 149 -34.49 -10.74 -6.52
C GLY A 149 -33.19 -10.94 -7.28
N ARG A 150 -33.05 -11.99 -8.09
CA ARG A 150 -31.87 -12.14 -8.96
C ARG A 150 -32.02 -11.20 -10.16
N CYS A 151 -31.55 -9.96 -9.95
CA CYS A 151 -31.37 -9.03 -11.08
C CYS A 151 -30.42 -9.67 -12.09
N LYS A 152 -30.86 -9.70 -13.33
CA LYS A 152 -30.08 -10.15 -14.50
C LYS A 152 -28.96 -9.19 -14.78
#